data_85ed1a099263cf916ce1455992a9ac8e
#
_entry.id   85ed1a099263cf916ce1455992a9ac8e
#
_cell.length_a   1.000
_cell.length_b   1.000
_cell.length_c   1.000
_cell.angle_alpha   90.00
_cell.angle_beta   90.00
_cell.angle_gamma   90.00
#
_symmetry.space_group_name_H-M   'P 1'
#
loop_
_entity.id
_entity.type
_entity.pdbx_description
1 polymer ?
#
loop_
_entity_poly.entity_id
_entity_poly.type
_entity_poly.pdbx_seq_one_letter_code
_entity_poly.pdbx_strand_id
1 'polypeptide(L)'
;MLQMAEAANNAAFSRRVRYNPSNGIDIHAHHKKGVTMFRPMRRSKQQLPHEEALAILREGSTGILALSGDDGYPYTVPLNYLYVEADEPEALGKVYFHSAKAGHKIDAIERDPKASFCVIADDTVLPDKYSTAYKSVIAFGTVRLIEGDLAHKALFDLGDKYNPHHEGRTLEEVNSAEDRCAMIEFTIEHLTGKESHSYRKQREQQE
;
A
#
# COMPACT_ATOMS: atom_id res chain seq x y z
N MET A 1 -12.94 -53.52 -10.21
CA MET A 1 -12.97 -53.06 -8.79
C MET A 1 -11.97 -51.93 -8.58
N LEU A 2 -12.18 -50.78 -9.24
CA LEU A 2 -11.37 -49.55 -9.07
C LEU A 2 -12.13 -48.39 -9.71
N GLN A 3 -13.27 -48.04 -9.13
CA GLN A 3 -14.07 -46.89 -9.54
C GLN A 3 -15.06 -46.54 -8.42
N MET A 4 -14.58 -46.19 -7.22
CA MET A 4 -15.41 -45.61 -6.16
C MET A 4 -14.51 -45.01 -5.06
N ALA A 5 -13.70 -44.00 -5.36
CA ALA A 5 -12.94 -43.25 -4.36
C ALA A 5 -12.62 -41.78 -4.75
N GLU A 6 -13.38 -41.16 -5.66
CA GLU A 6 -13.13 -39.78 -6.09
C GLU A 6 -14.32 -38.82 -5.93
N ALA A 7 -15.29 -39.13 -5.09
CA ALA A 7 -16.52 -38.34 -4.95
C ALA A 7 -16.73 -37.74 -3.54
N ALA A 8 -15.69 -37.53 -2.75
CA ALA A 8 -15.88 -37.05 -1.36
C ALA A 8 -15.04 -35.82 -0.95
N ASN A 9 -14.48 -35.03 -1.84
CA ASN A 9 -13.67 -33.85 -1.45
C ASN A 9 -13.96 -32.54 -2.19
N ASN A 10 -15.14 -32.37 -2.79
CA ASN A 10 -15.49 -31.17 -3.54
C ASN A 10 -16.75 -30.44 -3.04
N ALA A 11 -17.05 -30.50 -1.75
CA ALA A 11 -18.25 -29.90 -1.15
C ALA A 11 -17.96 -28.86 -0.04
N ALA A 12 -16.96 -27.98 -0.21
CA ALA A 12 -16.68 -26.95 0.80
C ALA A 12 -16.14 -25.63 0.25
N PHE A 13 -16.46 -25.18 -0.95
CA PHE A 13 -16.15 -23.78 -1.32
C PHE A 13 -17.08 -23.25 -2.41
N SER A 14 -18.38 -23.15 -2.11
CA SER A 14 -19.31 -22.37 -2.93
C SER A 14 -20.25 -21.56 -2.03
N ARG A 15 -19.77 -20.46 -1.48
CA ARG A 15 -20.65 -19.41 -0.95
C ARG A 15 -20.90 -18.42 -2.08
N ARG A 16 -22.01 -18.62 -2.79
CA ARG A 16 -22.59 -17.63 -3.71
C ARG A 16 -22.89 -16.36 -2.94
N VAL A 17 -22.15 -15.29 -3.24
CA VAL A 17 -22.56 -13.93 -2.91
C VAL A 17 -23.79 -13.63 -3.76
N ARG A 18 -24.96 -13.47 -3.15
CA ARG A 18 -26.16 -13.00 -3.83
C ARG A 18 -26.09 -11.48 -3.90
N TYR A 19 -25.92 -10.93 -5.08
CA TYR A 19 -26.10 -9.52 -5.34
C TYR A 19 -27.58 -9.14 -5.19
N ASN A 20 -27.88 -8.18 -4.34
CA ASN A 20 -29.22 -7.59 -4.21
C ASN A 20 -29.16 -6.14 -4.71
N PRO A 21 -29.79 -5.79 -5.82
CA PRO A 21 -29.68 -4.46 -6.42
C PRO A 21 -30.41 -3.33 -5.68
N SER A 22 -31.12 -3.62 -4.60
CA SER A 22 -31.92 -2.63 -3.87
C SER A 22 -31.35 -2.15 -2.54
N ASN A 23 -30.21 -2.70 -2.07
CA ASN A 23 -29.54 -2.21 -0.87
C ASN A 23 -28.04 -2.03 -1.18
N GLY A 24 -27.55 -0.80 -1.03
CA GLY A 24 -26.13 -0.49 -1.13
C GLY A 24 -25.30 -1.43 -0.26
N ILE A 25 -24.05 -1.63 -0.62
CA ILE A 25 -23.10 -2.50 0.07
C ILE A 25 -23.08 -2.13 1.56
N ASP A 26 -23.64 -3.00 2.39
CA ASP A 26 -23.61 -2.89 3.84
C ASP A 26 -22.21 -3.34 4.31
N ILE A 27 -21.31 -2.37 4.51
CA ILE A 27 -19.94 -2.59 5.01
C ILE A 27 -19.91 -2.85 6.53
N HIS A 28 -21.05 -2.98 7.19
CA HIS A 28 -21.12 -3.47 8.57
C HIS A 28 -21.10 -5.01 8.65
N ALA A 29 -20.04 -5.62 8.11
CA ALA A 29 -19.73 -7.02 8.44
C ALA A 29 -19.45 -7.12 9.94
N HIS A 30 -20.29 -7.86 10.64
CA HIS A 30 -20.20 -8.14 12.07
C HIS A 30 -18.76 -8.38 12.53
N HIS A 31 -18.19 -7.44 13.27
CA HIS A 31 -16.95 -7.63 14.02
C HIS A 31 -17.18 -8.73 15.06
N LYS A 32 -16.86 -9.98 14.72
CA LYS A 32 -16.63 -11.01 15.73
C LYS A 32 -15.43 -10.58 16.56
N LYS A 33 -15.62 -10.24 17.82
CA LYS A 33 -14.54 -9.99 18.77
C LYS A 33 -13.49 -11.09 18.64
N GLY A 34 -12.26 -10.74 18.23
CA GLY A 34 -11.08 -11.59 18.31
C GLY A 34 -10.36 -11.99 17.03
N VAL A 35 -10.83 -11.60 15.82
CA VAL A 35 -10.08 -11.85 14.58
C VAL A 35 -9.56 -10.52 14.07
N THR A 36 -8.28 -10.24 14.30
CA THR A 36 -7.59 -9.14 13.60
C THR A 36 -7.47 -9.51 12.13
N MET A 37 -7.93 -8.65 11.22
CA MET A 37 -7.86 -8.86 9.77
C MET A 37 -6.41 -9.00 9.29
N PHE A 38 -5.47 -8.33 9.98
CA PHE A 38 -4.05 -8.34 9.67
C PHE A 38 -3.25 -9.14 10.70
N ARG A 39 -2.28 -9.92 10.21
CA ARG A 39 -1.42 -10.74 11.07
C ARG A 39 -0.47 -9.86 11.88
N PRO A 40 -0.34 -10.02 13.21
CA PRO A 40 0.64 -9.33 14.02
C PRO A 40 2.08 -9.71 13.60
N MET A 41 2.99 -8.76 13.76
CA MET A 41 4.41 -8.97 13.44
C MET A 41 5.02 -10.02 14.40
N ARG A 42 5.61 -11.10 13.84
CA ARG A 42 6.26 -12.16 14.62
C ARG A 42 7.41 -11.64 15.50
N ARG A 43 8.20 -10.70 14.98
CA ARG A 43 9.29 -10.03 15.71
C ARG A 43 8.84 -8.68 16.25
N SER A 44 7.86 -8.68 17.14
CA SER A 44 7.24 -7.46 17.70
C SER A 44 8.25 -6.50 18.33
N LYS A 45 9.36 -7.01 18.91
CA LYS A 45 10.44 -6.17 19.47
C LYS A 45 11.20 -5.35 18.43
N GLN A 46 11.08 -5.66 17.14
CA GLN A 46 11.67 -4.92 16.03
C GLN A 46 10.62 -4.05 15.31
N GLN A 47 9.43 -3.92 15.87
CA GLN A 47 8.42 -3.03 15.35
C GLN A 47 8.80 -1.59 15.68
N LEU A 48 8.77 -0.73 14.65
CA LEU A 48 8.94 0.70 14.82
C LEU A 48 7.75 1.30 15.57
N PRO A 49 7.95 2.36 16.36
CA PRO A 49 6.87 3.23 16.79
C PRO A 49 6.04 3.72 15.61
N HIS A 50 4.75 3.95 15.83
CA HIS A 50 3.83 4.36 14.78
C HIS A 50 4.29 5.62 14.04
N GLU A 51 4.69 6.64 14.78
CA GLU A 51 5.18 7.92 14.23
C GLU A 51 6.44 7.76 13.36
N GLU A 52 7.36 6.86 13.75
CA GLU A 52 8.53 6.58 12.90
C GLU A 52 8.13 5.89 11.60
N ALA A 53 7.13 5.01 11.63
CA ALA A 53 6.61 4.38 10.42
C ALA A 53 5.94 5.41 9.47
N LEU A 54 5.18 6.36 10.02
CA LEU A 54 4.61 7.48 9.26
C LEU A 54 5.69 8.40 8.70
N ALA A 55 6.74 8.70 9.47
CA ALA A 55 7.87 9.51 9.01
C ALA A 55 8.56 8.87 7.79
N ILE A 56 8.76 7.54 7.79
CA ILE A 56 9.30 6.83 6.63
C ILE A 56 8.41 6.99 5.39
N LEU A 57 7.08 6.94 5.54
CA LEU A 57 6.16 7.20 4.42
C LEU A 57 6.23 8.65 3.95
N ARG A 58 6.36 9.60 4.85
CA ARG A 58 6.41 11.03 4.52
C ARG A 58 7.70 11.39 3.79
N GLU A 59 8.83 10.89 4.24
CA GLU A 59 10.15 11.27 3.76
C GLU A 59 10.62 10.45 2.54
N GLY A 60 10.12 9.22 2.40
CA GLY A 60 10.53 8.33 1.32
C GLY A 60 10.15 8.86 -0.07
N SER A 61 11.02 8.59 -1.05
CA SER A 61 10.82 9.01 -2.44
C SER A 61 10.26 7.92 -3.34
N THR A 62 10.58 6.66 -3.05
CA THR A 62 10.20 5.51 -3.88
C THR A 62 9.72 4.38 -2.98
N GLY A 63 8.68 3.71 -3.42
CA GLY A 63 8.19 2.49 -2.78
C GLY A 63 7.74 1.48 -3.82
N ILE A 64 7.43 0.29 -3.37
CA ILE A 64 7.01 -0.83 -4.21
C ILE A 64 5.53 -1.09 -3.96
N LEU A 65 4.70 -0.83 -4.97
CA LEU A 65 3.29 -1.19 -4.98
C LEU A 65 3.13 -2.63 -5.45
N ALA A 66 2.45 -3.46 -4.67
CA ALA A 66 2.13 -4.84 -5.00
C ALA A 66 0.63 -5.01 -5.20
N LEU A 67 0.27 -5.61 -6.33
CA LEU A 67 -1.09 -5.83 -6.82
C LEU A 67 -1.31 -7.31 -7.15
N SER A 68 -2.56 -7.70 -7.29
CA SER A 68 -2.94 -9.01 -7.84
C SER A 68 -2.67 -9.02 -9.34
N GLY A 69 -1.62 -9.69 -9.78
CA GLY A 69 -1.25 -9.84 -11.19
C GLY A 69 -2.06 -10.91 -11.93
N ASP A 70 -1.65 -11.21 -13.16
CA ASP A 70 -2.29 -12.22 -13.99
C ASP A 70 -1.93 -13.63 -13.52
N ASP A 71 -2.80 -14.60 -13.78
CA ASP A 71 -2.60 -16.02 -13.47
C ASP A 71 -2.24 -16.32 -12.01
N GLY A 72 -2.64 -15.42 -11.07
CA GLY A 72 -2.36 -15.55 -9.64
C GLY A 72 -0.95 -15.12 -9.22
N TYR A 73 -0.15 -14.57 -10.10
CA TYR A 73 1.15 -14.02 -9.75
C TYR A 73 1.00 -12.67 -9.03
N PRO A 74 1.71 -12.43 -7.91
CA PRO A 74 1.86 -11.08 -7.37
C PRO A 74 2.60 -10.18 -8.37
N TYR A 75 2.01 -9.04 -8.69
CA TYR A 75 2.64 -8.03 -9.55
C TYR A 75 3.17 -6.88 -8.71
N THR A 76 4.45 -6.56 -8.82
CA THR A 76 5.09 -5.49 -8.06
C THR A 76 5.72 -4.47 -8.98
N VAL A 77 5.57 -3.18 -8.64
CA VAL A 77 6.12 -2.07 -9.42
C VAL A 77 6.70 -0.98 -8.51
N PRO A 78 7.97 -0.55 -8.72
CA PRO A 78 8.53 0.60 -8.02
C PRO A 78 7.92 1.89 -8.57
N LEU A 79 7.51 2.78 -7.67
CA LEU A 79 6.86 4.06 -7.99
C LEU A 79 7.35 5.17 -7.08
N ASN A 80 7.50 6.37 -7.62
CA ASN A 80 7.51 7.59 -6.84
C ASN A 80 6.10 7.84 -6.29
N TYR A 81 5.99 8.44 -5.13
CA TYR A 81 4.73 8.58 -4.45
C TYR A 81 4.64 9.84 -3.58
N LEU A 82 3.42 10.22 -3.27
CA LEU A 82 3.09 11.22 -2.26
C LEU A 82 2.29 10.53 -1.14
N TYR A 83 2.73 10.65 0.10
CA TYR A 83 1.92 10.31 1.26
C TYR A 83 1.24 11.56 1.81
N VAL A 84 -0.06 11.45 2.08
CA VAL A 84 -0.89 12.49 2.70
C VAL A 84 -1.50 11.92 3.98
N GLU A 85 -1.21 12.58 5.10
CA GLU A 85 -1.80 12.22 6.39
C GLU A 85 -3.32 12.42 6.36
N ALA A 86 -4.02 11.66 7.19
CA ALA A 86 -5.45 11.86 7.39
C ALA A 86 -5.68 12.96 8.43
N ASP A 87 -6.78 13.68 8.25
CA ASP A 87 -7.25 14.65 9.24
C ASP A 87 -7.87 13.95 10.47
N GLU A 88 -8.41 12.73 10.27
CA GLU A 88 -9.01 11.94 11.35
C GLU A 88 -7.93 11.18 12.14
N PRO A 89 -7.93 11.23 13.48
CA PRO A 89 -6.89 10.67 14.32
C PRO A 89 -6.67 9.15 14.20
N GLU A 90 -7.71 8.40 13.77
CA GLU A 90 -7.63 6.93 13.63
C GLU A 90 -7.33 6.47 12.19
N ALA A 91 -7.35 7.38 11.23
CA ALA A 91 -7.04 7.06 9.85
C ALA A 91 -5.54 7.11 9.58
N LEU A 92 -5.05 6.22 8.71
CA LEU A 92 -3.62 6.06 8.43
C LEU A 92 -3.16 6.87 7.21
N GLY A 93 -4.05 7.68 6.62
CA GLY A 93 -3.74 8.49 5.45
C GLY A 93 -3.78 7.72 4.14
N LYS A 94 -3.28 8.38 3.10
CA LYS A 94 -3.35 7.92 1.72
C LYS A 94 -2.02 8.09 1.01
N VAL A 95 -1.78 7.24 0.02
CA VAL A 95 -0.64 7.36 -0.89
C VAL A 95 -1.14 7.58 -2.31
N TYR A 96 -0.53 8.53 -3.00
CA TYR A 96 -0.88 8.86 -4.38
C TYR A 96 0.27 8.54 -5.33
N PHE A 97 -0.09 8.02 -6.51
CA PHE A 97 0.85 7.69 -7.57
C PHE A 97 0.31 8.20 -8.91
N HIS A 98 1.19 8.57 -9.82
CA HIS A 98 0.83 8.78 -11.21
C HIS A 98 1.24 7.58 -12.07
N SER A 99 0.55 7.38 -13.18
CA SER A 99 0.78 6.28 -14.11
C SER A 99 0.32 6.64 -15.52
N ALA A 100 0.71 5.87 -16.53
CA ALA A 100 -0.01 5.86 -17.80
C ALA A 100 -1.45 5.36 -17.60
N LYS A 101 -2.38 5.80 -18.47
CA LYS A 101 -3.82 5.48 -18.40
C LYS A 101 -4.16 4.03 -18.76
N ALA A 102 -3.21 3.24 -19.25
CA ALA A 102 -3.41 1.84 -19.64
C ALA A 102 -2.20 0.98 -19.28
N GLY A 103 -2.40 -0.32 -19.22
CA GLY A 103 -1.38 -1.33 -18.99
C GLY A 103 -1.61 -2.14 -17.71
N HIS A 104 -0.78 -3.17 -17.51
CA HIS A 104 -0.94 -4.21 -16.49
C HIS A 104 -1.34 -3.67 -15.10
N LYS A 105 -0.78 -2.54 -14.68
CA LYS A 105 -1.10 -1.92 -13.38
C LYS A 105 -2.55 -1.46 -13.30
N ILE A 106 -3.06 -0.81 -14.36
CA ILE A 106 -4.43 -0.33 -14.44
C ILE A 106 -5.40 -1.52 -14.45
N ASP A 107 -5.14 -2.51 -15.31
CA ASP A 107 -5.96 -3.73 -15.41
C ASP A 107 -6.00 -4.48 -14.06
N ALA A 108 -4.88 -4.53 -13.34
CA ALA A 108 -4.80 -5.16 -12.03
C ALA A 108 -5.63 -4.43 -10.97
N ILE A 109 -5.60 -3.09 -10.95
CA ILE A 109 -6.38 -2.26 -10.02
C ILE A 109 -7.88 -2.40 -10.28
N GLU A 110 -8.29 -2.40 -11.54
CA GLU A 110 -9.70 -2.56 -11.92
C GLU A 110 -10.25 -3.93 -11.56
N ARG A 111 -9.41 -4.97 -11.60
CA ARG A 111 -9.78 -6.35 -11.27
C ARG A 111 -9.87 -6.61 -9.77
N ASP A 112 -8.91 -6.12 -8.99
CA ASP A 112 -8.82 -6.34 -7.54
C ASP A 112 -8.20 -5.10 -6.87
N PRO A 113 -8.96 -4.38 -6.02
CA PRO A 113 -8.45 -3.19 -5.34
C PRO A 113 -7.50 -3.49 -4.18
N LYS A 114 -7.35 -4.75 -3.75
CA LYS A 114 -6.45 -5.08 -2.64
C LYS A 114 -4.99 -4.93 -3.04
N ALA A 115 -4.26 -4.19 -2.22
CA ALA A 115 -2.86 -3.89 -2.49
C ALA A 115 -2.02 -3.87 -1.20
N SER A 116 -0.72 -3.97 -1.38
CA SER A 116 0.24 -3.61 -0.35
C SER A 116 1.31 -2.68 -0.93
N PHE A 117 1.85 -1.83 -0.06
CA PHE A 117 2.87 -0.87 -0.43
C PHE A 117 4.05 -0.96 0.55
N CYS A 118 5.26 -1.06 0.02
CA CYS A 118 6.49 -1.20 0.81
C CYS A 118 7.44 -0.05 0.53
N VAL A 119 7.96 0.58 1.61
CA VAL A 119 9.04 1.57 1.54
C VAL A 119 10.23 1.08 2.34
N ILE A 120 11.42 1.13 1.75
CA ILE A 120 12.69 0.82 2.39
C ILE A 120 13.39 2.17 2.66
N ALA A 121 13.56 2.50 3.95
CA ALA A 121 14.20 3.75 4.36
C ALA A 121 15.71 3.60 4.54
N ASP A 122 16.16 2.39 4.91
CA ASP A 122 17.58 2.07 5.05
C ASP A 122 17.80 0.56 4.79
N ASP A 123 18.95 0.22 4.18
CA ASP A 123 19.35 -1.15 3.86
C ASP A 123 20.87 -1.34 3.89
N THR A 124 21.56 -0.68 4.85
CA THR A 124 23.02 -0.71 4.98
C THR A 124 23.55 -2.10 5.35
N VAL A 125 24.32 -2.70 4.46
CA VAL A 125 24.98 -3.99 4.71
C VAL A 125 26.08 -3.85 5.73
N LEU A 126 26.13 -4.77 6.69
CA LEU A 126 27.14 -4.86 7.75
C LEU A 126 27.98 -6.14 7.58
N PRO A 127 29.02 -6.13 6.74
CA PRO A 127 29.75 -7.36 6.35
C PRO A 127 30.33 -8.12 7.53
N ASP A 128 30.97 -7.41 8.48
CA ASP A 128 31.60 -8.00 9.66
C ASP A 128 30.60 -8.65 10.64
N LYS A 129 29.32 -8.31 10.52
CA LYS A 129 28.24 -8.85 11.36
C LYS A 129 27.37 -9.85 10.62
N TYR A 130 27.67 -10.15 9.34
CA TYR A 130 26.84 -10.97 8.46
C TYR A 130 25.36 -10.58 8.55
N SER A 131 25.09 -9.27 8.48
CA SER A 131 23.76 -8.69 8.74
C SER A 131 23.54 -7.45 7.91
N THR A 132 22.31 -6.94 7.94
CA THR A 132 21.93 -5.66 7.34
C THR A 132 21.26 -4.80 8.40
N ALA A 133 21.67 -3.54 8.51
CA ALA A 133 20.93 -2.53 9.24
C ALA A 133 19.83 -2.03 8.27
N TYR A 134 18.56 -2.13 8.67
CA TYR A 134 17.44 -1.73 7.82
C TYR A 134 16.31 -1.10 8.62
N LYS A 135 15.59 -0.19 7.96
CA LYS A 135 14.27 0.31 8.35
C LYS A 135 13.34 0.19 7.14
N SER A 136 12.15 -0.31 7.35
CA SER A 136 11.14 -0.44 6.30
C SER A 136 9.73 -0.35 6.84
N VAL A 137 8.79 0.00 5.94
CA VAL A 137 7.37 0.06 6.24
C VAL A 137 6.61 -0.80 5.23
N ILE A 138 5.59 -1.51 5.70
CA ILE A 138 4.63 -2.20 4.85
C ILE A 138 3.24 -1.72 5.23
N ALA A 139 2.53 -1.18 4.25
CA ALA A 139 1.12 -0.80 4.32
C ALA A 139 0.27 -1.79 3.55
N PHE A 140 -0.91 -2.11 4.06
CA PHE A 140 -1.97 -2.84 3.36
C PHE A 140 -3.17 -1.92 3.21
N GLY A 141 -3.90 -2.07 2.12
CA GLY A 141 -5.07 -1.25 1.86
C GLY A 141 -5.71 -1.51 0.52
N THR A 142 -6.43 -0.51 0.04
CA THR A 142 -7.12 -0.57 -1.24
C THR A 142 -6.68 0.54 -2.18
N VAL A 143 -6.59 0.22 -3.46
CA VAL A 143 -6.26 1.15 -4.54
C VAL A 143 -7.49 1.45 -5.39
N ARG A 144 -7.54 2.66 -5.93
CA ARG A 144 -8.53 3.07 -6.95
C ARG A 144 -7.95 4.12 -7.89
N LEU A 145 -8.50 4.22 -9.06
CA LEU A 145 -8.27 5.36 -9.95
C LEU A 145 -9.08 6.56 -9.45
N ILE A 146 -8.51 7.74 -9.55
CA ILE A 146 -9.16 9.01 -9.20
C ILE A 146 -9.10 9.97 -10.38
N GLU A 147 -10.10 10.86 -10.47
CA GLU A 147 -10.28 11.82 -11.56
C GLU A 147 -10.67 13.20 -11.03
N GLY A 148 -10.75 14.19 -11.93
CA GLY A 148 -11.18 15.55 -11.63
C GLY A 148 -10.25 16.29 -10.67
N ASP A 149 -10.81 17.23 -9.91
CA ASP A 149 -10.05 18.15 -9.02
C ASP A 149 -9.14 17.39 -8.03
N LEU A 150 -9.58 16.23 -7.54
CA LEU A 150 -8.77 15.41 -6.63
C LEU A 150 -7.52 14.88 -7.32
N ALA A 151 -7.66 14.37 -8.55
CA ALA A 151 -6.53 13.88 -9.33
C ALA A 151 -5.56 15.00 -9.69
N HIS A 152 -6.10 16.16 -10.13
CA HIS A 152 -5.31 17.35 -10.44
C HIS A 152 -4.49 17.80 -9.23
N LYS A 153 -5.15 17.97 -8.07
CA LYS A 153 -4.47 18.35 -6.83
C LYS A 153 -3.39 17.35 -6.43
N ALA A 154 -3.69 16.05 -6.46
CA ALA A 154 -2.73 15.01 -6.09
C ALA A 154 -1.53 14.96 -7.05
N LEU A 155 -1.74 15.20 -8.34
CA LEU A 155 -0.66 15.27 -9.33
C LEU A 155 0.22 16.50 -9.10
N PHE A 156 -0.39 17.66 -8.76
CA PHE A 156 0.34 18.89 -8.43
C PHE A 156 1.20 18.67 -7.17
N ASP A 157 0.60 18.20 -6.07
CA ASP A 157 1.29 17.97 -4.80
C ASP A 157 2.43 16.93 -4.95
N LEU A 158 2.22 15.90 -5.78
CA LEU A 158 3.25 14.92 -6.14
C LEU A 158 4.40 15.60 -6.91
N GLY A 159 4.09 16.45 -7.87
CA GLY A 159 5.08 17.22 -8.62
C GLY A 159 5.89 18.16 -7.73
N ASP A 160 5.24 18.87 -6.83
CA ASP A 160 5.87 19.78 -5.88
C ASP A 160 6.80 19.05 -4.89
N LYS A 161 6.40 17.88 -4.39
CA LYS A 161 7.28 17.04 -3.55
C LYS A 161 8.64 16.77 -4.17
N TYR A 162 8.71 16.55 -5.50
CA TYR A 162 9.94 16.21 -6.19
C TYR A 162 10.64 17.40 -6.84
N ASN A 163 9.94 18.53 -6.98
CA ASN A 163 10.47 19.77 -7.56
C ASN A 163 10.12 20.98 -6.69
N PRO A 164 10.52 20.99 -5.41
CA PRO A 164 10.20 22.09 -4.52
C PRO A 164 10.79 23.41 -5.08
N HIS A 165 10.09 24.51 -4.90
CA HIS A 165 10.45 25.85 -5.39
C HIS A 165 10.28 26.08 -6.90
N HIS A 166 9.59 25.21 -7.62
CA HIS A 166 9.27 25.35 -9.03
C HIS A 166 7.76 25.32 -9.33
N GLU A 167 6.94 25.91 -8.48
CA GLU A 167 5.45 25.87 -8.53
C GLU A 167 4.88 26.23 -9.91
N GLY A 168 5.37 27.30 -10.54
CA GLY A 168 4.91 27.71 -11.87
C GLY A 168 5.16 26.65 -12.93
N ARG A 169 6.34 26.04 -12.93
CA ARG A 169 6.69 24.95 -13.85
C ARG A 169 5.94 23.66 -13.52
N THR A 170 5.76 23.36 -12.23
CA THR A 170 4.97 22.20 -11.80
C THR A 170 3.54 22.30 -12.32
N LEU A 171 2.93 23.48 -12.25
CA LEU A 171 1.58 23.70 -12.78
C LEU A 171 1.50 23.53 -14.31
N GLU A 172 2.48 24.03 -15.05
CA GLU A 172 2.57 23.84 -16.51
C GLU A 172 2.67 22.36 -16.88
N GLU A 173 3.55 21.61 -16.20
CA GLU A 173 3.74 20.18 -16.44
C GLU A 173 2.49 19.37 -16.07
N VAL A 174 1.83 19.68 -14.94
CA VAL A 174 0.58 19.05 -14.51
C VAL A 174 -0.51 19.25 -15.55
N ASN A 175 -0.76 20.49 -15.98
CA ASN A 175 -1.77 20.81 -16.99
C ASN A 175 -1.50 20.09 -18.33
N SER A 176 -0.23 19.93 -18.70
CA SER A 176 0.16 19.22 -19.91
C SER A 176 0.06 17.68 -19.79
N ALA A 177 0.15 17.16 -18.58
CA ALA A 177 0.16 15.72 -18.28
C ALA A 177 -1.23 15.15 -17.96
N GLU A 178 -2.19 16.00 -17.55
CA GLU A 178 -3.50 15.59 -17.04
C GLU A 178 -4.25 14.65 -18.00
N ASP A 179 -4.23 14.96 -19.30
CA ASP A 179 -4.84 14.09 -20.31
C ASP A 179 -4.10 12.77 -20.56
N ARG A 180 -2.85 12.65 -20.15
CA ARG A 180 -1.97 11.51 -20.42
C ARG A 180 -1.73 10.62 -19.22
N CYS A 181 -1.98 11.13 -18.01
CA CYS A 181 -1.74 10.43 -16.76
C CYS A 181 -3.04 9.91 -16.14
N ALA A 182 -2.95 8.74 -15.51
CA ALA A 182 -3.91 8.26 -14.52
C ALA A 182 -3.35 8.54 -13.13
N MET A 183 -4.21 8.96 -12.22
CA MET A 183 -3.87 9.08 -10.80
C MET A 183 -4.46 7.92 -10.01
N ILE A 184 -3.64 7.34 -9.15
CA ILE A 184 -3.98 6.21 -8.29
C ILE A 184 -3.95 6.68 -6.85
N GLU A 185 -5.02 6.43 -6.11
CA GLU A 185 -5.12 6.61 -4.66
C GLU A 185 -5.02 5.25 -3.98
N PHE A 186 -4.11 5.09 -3.02
CA PHE A 186 -4.02 3.95 -2.11
C PHE A 186 -4.44 4.40 -0.71
N THR A 187 -5.57 3.90 -0.23
CA THR A 187 -6.04 4.14 1.13
C THR A 187 -5.45 3.11 2.07
N ILE A 188 -4.73 3.54 3.09
CA ILE A 188 -4.06 2.67 4.04
C ILE A 188 -5.06 2.14 5.07
N GLU A 189 -5.21 0.82 5.18
CA GLU A 189 -6.03 0.12 6.17
C GLU A 189 -5.20 -0.43 7.33
N HIS A 190 -3.92 -0.72 7.09
CA HIS A 190 -3.00 -1.25 8.09
C HIS A 190 -1.56 -0.87 7.77
N LEU A 191 -0.77 -0.50 8.80
CA LEU A 191 0.60 -0.07 8.67
C LEU A 191 1.48 -0.77 9.69
N THR A 192 2.63 -1.28 9.25
CA THR A 192 3.67 -1.81 10.13
C THR A 192 5.04 -1.31 9.71
N GLY A 193 5.77 -0.73 10.64
CA GLY A 193 7.18 -0.40 10.49
C GLY A 193 8.07 -1.47 11.13
N LYS A 194 9.24 -1.72 10.55
CA LYS A 194 10.20 -2.69 11.07
C LYS A 194 11.62 -2.16 10.97
N GLU A 195 12.37 -2.37 12.04
CA GLU A 195 13.79 -2.05 12.12
C GLU A 195 14.65 -3.31 12.34
N SER A 196 15.94 -3.22 12.01
CA SER A 196 16.93 -4.23 12.35
C SER A 196 17.23 -4.25 13.85
N HIS A 197 17.83 -5.34 14.32
CA HIS A 197 18.26 -5.45 15.72
C HIS A 197 19.30 -4.37 16.10
N SER A 198 20.15 -3.94 15.18
CA SER A 198 21.15 -2.88 15.40
C SER A 198 20.50 -1.53 15.67
N TYR A 199 19.50 -1.14 14.86
CA TYR A 199 18.75 0.10 15.07
C TYR A 199 17.93 0.09 16.35
N ARG A 200 17.26 -1.03 16.64
CA ARG A 200 16.55 -1.18 17.90
C ARG A 200 17.45 -0.94 19.11
N LYS A 201 18.66 -1.54 19.13
CA LYS A 201 19.61 -1.32 20.22
C LYS A 201 20.07 0.13 20.35
N GLN A 202 20.26 0.83 19.24
CA GLN A 202 20.62 2.25 19.25
C GLN A 202 19.49 3.10 19.83
N ARG A 203 18.25 2.83 19.44
CA ARG A 203 17.06 3.53 19.96
C ARG A 203 16.90 3.31 21.47
N GLU A 204 16.99 2.05 21.96
CA GLU A 204 16.89 1.69 23.38
C GLU A 204 18.00 2.32 24.27
N GLN A 205 19.08 2.83 23.68
CA GLN A 205 20.17 3.52 24.40
C GLN A 205 19.96 5.04 24.45
N GLN A 206 19.02 5.58 23.69
CA GLN A 206 18.71 7.01 23.61
C GLN A 206 17.46 7.39 24.43
N GLU A 207 16.66 6.39 24.83
CA GLU A 207 15.53 6.50 25.76
C GLU A 207 16.00 6.42 27.23
#